data_db764c8001076a4dd05614619694b106
#
_entry.id   db764c8001076a4dd05614619694b106
#
_cell.length_a   1.000
_cell.length_b   1.000
_cell.length_c   1.000
_cell.angle_alpha   90.00
_cell.angle_beta   90.00
_cell.angle_gamma   90.00
#
_symmetry.space_group_name_H-M   'P 1'
#
loop_
_entity.id
_entity.type
_entity.pdbx_description
1 polymer ?
#
loop_
_entity_poly.entity_id
_entity_poly.type
_entity_poly.pdbx_seq_one_letter_code
_entity_poly.pdbx_strand_id
1 'polypeptide(L)'
;PASSAASTPKDYTQILHDARSAEDNEYYMIFTKGADGKYTAQYGYSKDYEADQLNDEIANMMMPMLNLEDGMAEDFAASLSTMMVQSYGLAIVKPAEGRTQDVVDALNAYVESEQQSMEHYLEDQYQIAKNAKVETLPSGEVVLVCCEDSDTVLVNLKKALAA
;
A
#
# COMPACT_ATOMS: atom_id res chain seq x y z
N PRO A 1 33.56 -11.45 2.32
CA PRO A 1 32.49 -10.93 3.14
C PRO A 1 31.51 -10.23 2.24
N ALA A 2 30.34 -10.75 2.23
CA ALA A 2 29.27 -10.02 1.64
C ALA A 2 29.23 -8.70 2.39
N SER A 3 29.88 -7.69 1.84
CA SER A 3 29.53 -6.38 2.21
C SER A 3 28.03 -6.32 1.97
N SER A 4 27.27 -6.22 2.99
CA SER A 4 25.98 -5.63 2.91
C SER A 4 26.23 -4.24 2.31
N ALA A 5 26.38 -4.20 0.99
CA ALA A 5 26.20 -2.96 0.30
C ALA A 5 24.86 -2.49 0.78
N ALA A 6 24.87 -1.43 1.60
CA ALA A 6 23.65 -0.79 2.00
C ALA A 6 22.89 -0.57 0.68
N SER A 7 21.89 -1.39 0.43
CA SER A 7 21.05 -1.21 -0.74
C SER A 7 20.53 0.21 -0.67
N THR A 8 20.75 0.97 -1.74
CA THR A 8 20.18 2.30 -1.87
C THR A 8 18.71 2.19 -1.49
N PRO A 9 18.22 2.99 -0.52
CA PRO A 9 16.81 2.92 -0.16
C PRO A 9 15.96 3.09 -1.40
N LYS A 10 15.01 2.18 -1.60
CA LYS A 10 14.08 2.23 -2.73
C LYS A 10 13.03 3.31 -2.46
N ASP A 11 12.67 4.05 -3.47
CA ASP A 11 11.57 5.01 -3.40
C ASP A 11 10.26 4.28 -3.71
N TYR A 12 9.63 3.75 -2.68
CA TYR A 12 8.39 2.98 -2.83
C TYR A 12 7.24 3.83 -3.36
N THR A 13 7.21 5.12 -3.04
CA THR A 13 6.20 6.04 -3.57
C THR A 13 6.29 6.13 -5.09
N GLN A 14 7.50 6.31 -5.63
CA GLN A 14 7.70 6.37 -7.07
C GLN A 14 7.41 5.03 -7.74
N ILE A 15 7.78 3.94 -7.09
CA ILE A 15 7.52 2.59 -7.62
C ILE A 15 6.01 2.34 -7.73
N LEU A 16 5.22 2.69 -6.72
CA LEU A 16 3.76 2.59 -6.80
C LEU A 16 3.18 3.48 -7.90
N HIS A 17 3.64 4.72 -7.99
CA HIS A 17 3.20 5.65 -9.00
C HIS A 17 3.40 5.08 -10.41
N ASP A 18 4.57 4.52 -10.68
CA ASP A 18 4.93 4.02 -12.00
C ASP A 18 4.26 2.67 -12.33
N ALA A 19 3.86 1.92 -11.32
CA ALA A 19 3.27 0.59 -11.49
C ALA A 19 1.79 0.63 -11.88
N ARG A 20 1.10 1.73 -11.62
CA ARG A 20 -0.35 1.86 -11.79
C ARG A 20 -0.71 2.85 -12.90
N SER A 21 -1.99 2.91 -13.26
CA SER A 21 -2.48 3.78 -14.33
C SER A 21 -2.36 5.26 -13.98
N ALA A 22 -2.31 6.09 -15.03
CA ALA A 22 -2.33 7.55 -14.87
C ALA A 22 -3.62 8.03 -14.19
N GLU A 23 -4.75 7.39 -14.47
CA GLU A 23 -6.03 7.70 -13.84
C GLU A 23 -5.98 7.49 -12.33
N ASP A 24 -5.42 6.36 -11.88
CA ASP A 24 -5.27 6.08 -10.46
C ASP A 24 -4.38 7.11 -9.76
N ASN A 25 -3.35 7.60 -10.45
CA ASN A 25 -2.50 8.66 -9.93
C ASN A 25 -3.22 10.00 -9.77
N GLU A 26 -4.26 10.24 -10.56
CA GLU A 26 -5.08 11.44 -10.40
C GLU A 26 -6.08 11.34 -9.25
N TYR A 27 -6.57 10.13 -8.95
CA TYR A 27 -7.62 9.93 -7.95
C TYR A 27 -7.11 9.54 -6.57
N TYR A 28 -6.05 8.74 -6.49
CA TYR A 28 -5.63 8.16 -5.21
C TYR A 28 -4.25 8.65 -4.81
N MET A 29 -4.17 9.24 -3.62
CA MET A 29 -2.89 9.69 -3.08
C MET A 29 -2.07 8.51 -2.60
N ILE A 30 -0.75 8.64 -2.69
CA ILE A 30 0.21 7.69 -2.14
C ILE A 30 0.79 8.31 -0.89
N PHE A 31 0.73 7.59 0.22
CA PHE A 31 1.24 8.08 1.49
C PHE A 31 2.37 7.20 2.01
N THR A 32 3.23 7.83 2.81
CA THR A 32 4.36 7.19 3.45
C THR A 32 4.67 7.91 4.76
N LYS A 33 5.59 7.37 5.54
CA LYS A 33 6.05 7.99 6.78
C LYS A 33 7.45 8.54 6.58
N GLY A 34 7.64 9.81 6.91
CA GLY A 34 8.93 10.45 6.82
C GLY A 34 9.86 10.10 8.00
N ALA A 35 11.14 10.48 7.86
CA ALA A 35 12.14 10.27 8.90
C ALA A 35 11.80 10.96 10.22
N ASP A 36 11.01 12.04 10.16
CA ASP A 36 10.52 12.79 11.33
C ASP A 36 9.35 12.11 12.06
N GLY A 37 8.89 10.94 11.55
CA GLY A 37 7.76 10.21 12.11
C GLY A 37 6.39 10.70 11.65
N LYS A 38 6.34 11.71 10.81
CA LYS A 38 5.08 12.23 10.27
C LYS A 38 4.73 11.57 8.96
N TYR A 39 3.44 11.39 8.71
CA TYR A 39 2.96 10.90 7.43
C TYR A 39 2.89 12.03 6.42
N THR A 40 3.23 11.71 5.17
CA THR A 40 3.13 12.62 4.04
C THR A 40 2.44 11.91 2.88
N ALA A 41 1.83 12.67 1.98
CA ALA A 41 1.16 12.12 0.82
C ALA A 41 1.49 12.92 -0.44
N GLN A 42 1.45 12.22 -1.58
CA GLN A 42 1.65 12.78 -2.91
C GLN A 42 0.56 12.25 -3.84
N TYR A 43 0.29 12.98 -4.91
CA TYR A 43 -0.69 12.63 -5.94
C TYR A 43 -2.14 12.68 -5.45
N GLY A 44 -3.08 12.45 -6.36
CA GLY A 44 -4.50 12.43 -6.05
C GLY A 44 -4.97 13.72 -5.37
N TYR A 45 -5.76 13.56 -4.35
CA TYR A 45 -6.32 14.68 -3.60
C TYR A 45 -5.37 15.27 -2.56
N SER A 46 -4.13 14.80 -2.47
CA SER A 46 -3.21 15.29 -1.44
C SER A 46 -2.97 16.79 -1.51
N LYS A 47 -3.01 17.37 -2.70
CA LYS A 47 -2.82 18.81 -2.94
C LYS A 47 -3.94 19.67 -2.36
N ASP A 48 -5.10 19.08 -2.07
CA ASP A 48 -6.28 19.80 -1.57
C ASP A 48 -6.31 19.89 -0.04
N TYR A 49 -5.30 19.33 0.64
CA TYR A 49 -5.24 19.22 2.09
C TYR A 49 -3.96 19.84 2.63
N GLU A 50 -4.06 20.42 3.83
CA GLU A 50 -2.88 20.86 4.57
C GLU A 50 -2.11 19.65 5.14
N ALA A 51 -0.80 19.82 5.32
CA ALA A 51 0.08 18.74 5.75
C ALA A 51 -0.34 18.09 7.09
N ASP A 52 -0.77 18.91 8.05
CA ASP A 52 -1.21 18.39 9.35
C ASP A 52 -2.52 17.61 9.23
N GLN A 53 -3.43 18.05 8.37
CA GLN A 53 -4.68 17.34 8.11
C GLN A 53 -4.40 15.98 7.46
N LEU A 54 -3.48 15.91 6.49
CA LEU A 54 -3.08 14.66 5.86
C LEU A 54 -2.45 13.71 6.87
N ASN A 55 -1.53 14.22 7.70
CA ASN A 55 -0.90 13.40 8.72
C ASN A 55 -1.93 12.77 9.65
N ASP A 56 -2.89 13.56 10.13
CA ASP A 56 -3.92 13.06 11.05
C ASP A 56 -4.87 12.06 10.38
N GLU A 57 -5.27 12.31 9.15
CA GLU A 57 -6.15 11.40 8.40
C GLU A 57 -5.45 10.06 8.14
N ILE A 58 -4.20 10.09 7.73
CA ILE A 58 -3.42 8.88 7.48
C ILE A 58 -3.24 8.09 8.78
N ALA A 59 -2.84 8.77 9.86
CA ALA A 59 -2.60 8.12 11.14
C ALA A 59 -3.87 7.51 11.75
N ASN A 60 -5.00 8.20 11.65
CA ASN A 60 -6.22 7.85 12.37
C ASN A 60 -7.19 7.02 11.54
N MET A 61 -7.08 7.03 10.22
CA MET A 61 -7.99 6.32 9.33
C MET A 61 -7.28 5.30 8.44
N MET A 62 -6.28 5.71 7.68
CA MET A 62 -5.69 4.85 6.64
C MET A 62 -4.79 3.75 7.21
N MET A 63 -3.92 4.08 8.16
CA MET A 63 -3.06 3.07 8.78
C MET A 63 -3.86 2.01 9.52
N PRO A 64 -4.91 2.37 10.31
CA PRO A 64 -5.79 1.35 10.90
C PRO A 64 -6.51 0.47 9.89
N MET A 65 -6.89 0.98 8.72
CA MET A 65 -7.50 0.17 7.66
C MET A 65 -6.56 -0.92 7.16
N LEU A 66 -5.27 -0.63 7.07
CA LEU A 66 -4.25 -1.60 6.66
C LEU A 66 -3.82 -2.53 7.80
N ASN A 67 -4.28 -2.27 9.02
CA ASN A 67 -3.88 -3.00 10.23
C ASN A 67 -2.37 -2.93 10.50
N LEU A 68 -1.71 -1.90 9.97
CA LEU A 68 -0.28 -1.68 10.20
C LEU A 68 -0.10 -0.82 11.45
N GLU A 69 0.59 -1.38 12.44
CA GLU A 69 0.91 -0.71 13.69
C GLU A 69 2.34 -0.19 13.68
N ASP A 70 2.63 0.77 14.56
CA ASP A 70 3.97 1.30 14.71
C ASP A 70 4.97 0.17 15.02
N GLY A 71 6.10 0.21 14.34
CA GLY A 71 7.16 -0.78 14.51
C GLY A 71 7.04 -2.02 13.63
N MET A 72 5.93 -2.20 12.90
CA MET A 72 5.80 -3.33 11.97
C MET A 72 6.54 -3.12 10.66
N ALA A 73 6.63 -1.88 10.20
CA ALA A 73 7.28 -1.53 8.94
C ALA A 73 8.50 -0.66 9.17
N GLU A 74 9.60 -1.02 8.51
CA GLU A 74 10.79 -0.17 8.45
C GLU A 74 10.59 0.97 7.46
N ASP A 75 9.93 0.68 6.34
CA ASP A 75 9.58 1.65 5.31
C ASP A 75 8.35 1.15 4.56
N PHE A 76 7.59 2.04 3.97
CA PHE A 76 6.43 1.65 3.17
C PHE A 76 5.94 2.80 2.30
N ALA A 77 5.14 2.47 1.30
CA ALA A 77 4.25 3.38 0.61
C ALA A 77 2.92 2.67 0.38
N ALA A 78 1.83 3.40 0.51
CA ALA A 78 0.50 2.82 0.34
C ALA A 78 -0.46 3.82 -0.28
N SER A 79 -1.52 3.31 -0.89
CA SER A 79 -2.58 4.10 -1.49
C SER A 79 -3.90 3.36 -1.28
N LEU A 80 -4.88 4.03 -0.68
CA LEU A 80 -6.17 3.44 -0.36
C LEU A 80 -7.29 4.36 -0.80
N SER A 81 -8.44 3.76 -1.16
CA SER A 81 -9.70 4.50 -1.18
C SER A 81 -10.34 4.43 0.19
N THR A 82 -10.76 5.57 0.71
CA THR A 82 -11.55 5.65 1.94
C THR A 82 -13.05 5.64 1.65
N MET A 83 -13.43 5.59 0.39
CA MET A 83 -14.84 5.53 -0.03
C MET A 83 -15.36 4.10 0.11
N MET A 84 -16.50 3.96 0.80
CA MET A 84 -17.10 2.65 1.10
C MET A 84 -17.65 1.93 -0.14
N VAL A 85 -17.59 2.57 -1.31
CA VAL A 85 -18.11 2.00 -2.57
C VAL A 85 -17.01 1.51 -3.49
N GLN A 86 -15.76 1.49 -3.03
CA GLN A 86 -14.61 1.10 -3.84
C GLN A 86 -13.69 0.15 -3.09
N SER A 87 -13.27 -0.92 -3.77
CA SER A 87 -12.20 -1.80 -3.32
C SER A 87 -10.91 -1.36 -3.99
N TYR A 88 -10.15 -0.49 -3.31
CA TYR A 88 -8.88 -0.02 -3.83
C TYR A 88 -7.84 0.07 -2.72
N GLY A 89 -6.78 -0.68 -2.86
CA GLY A 89 -5.65 -0.63 -1.94
C GLY A 89 -4.38 -1.17 -2.58
N LEU A 90 -3.33 -0.38 -2.55
CA LEU A 90 -1.99 -0.77 -2.96
C LEU A 90 -1.03 -0.47 -1.81
N ALA A 91 -0.07 -1.37 -1.59
CA ALA A 91 0.99 -1.11 -0.62
C ALA A 91 2.26 -1.85 -1.00
N ILE A 92 3.38 -1.21 -0.71
CA ILE A 92 4.69 -1.86 -0.65
C ILE A 92 5.17 -1.64 0.78
N VAL A 93 5.42 -2.71 1.51
CA VAL A 93 5.88 -2.63 2.90
C VAL A 93 7.20 -3.36 3.05
N LYS A 94 8.21 -2.68 3.56
CA LYS A 94 9.45 -3.30 4.00
C LYS A 94 9.27 -3.62 5.49
N PRO A 95 9.08 -4.90 5.86
CA PRO A 95 8.84 -5.23 7.26
C PRO A 95 10.04 -4.90 8.13
N ALA A 96 9.78 -4.51 9.36
CA ALA A 96 10.82 -4.45 10.38
C ALA A 96 11.36 -5.87 10.63
N GLU A 97 12.58 -5.97 11.15
CA GLU A 97 13.20 -7.26 11.40
C GLU A 97 12.30 -8.15 12.26
N GLY A 98 12.07 -9.38 11.77
CA GLY A 98 11.23 -10.35 12.47
C GLY A 98 9.72 -10.10 12.37
N ARG A 99 9.27 -9.10 11.61
CA ARG A 99 7.86 -8.72 11.55
C ARG A 99 7.19 -9.04 10.21
N THR A 100 7.84 -9.82 9.33
CA THR A 100 7.28 -10.13 8.00
C THR A 100 5.91 -10.80 8.09
N GLN A 101 5.75 -11.81 8.95
CA GLN A 101 4.48 -12.50 9.07
C GLN A 101 3.38 -11.58 9.62
N ASP A 102 3.72 -10.69 10.55
CA ASP A 102 2.76 -9.73 11.08
C ASP A 102 2.24 -8.79 9.98
N VAL A 103 3.11 -8.36 9.08
CA VAL A 103 2.73 -7.53 7.93
C VAL A 103 1.84 -8.31 6.97
N VAL A 104 2.20 -9.56 6.65
CA VAL A 104 1.39 -10.43 5.78
C VAL A 104 -0.01 -10.61 6.38
N ASP A 105 -0.09 -10.91 7.66
CA ASP A 105 -1.37 -11.12 8.34
C ASP A 105 -2.23 -9.84 8.35
N ALA A 106 -1.60 -8.68 8.57
CA ALA A 106 -2.28 -7.39 8.56
C ALA A 106 -2.89 -7.08 7.18
N LEU A 107 -2.13 -7.27 6.12
CA LEU A 107 -2.61 -7.01 4.76
C LEU A 107 -3.65 -8.02 4.30
N ASN A 108 -3.53 -9.27 4.69
CA ASN A 108 -4.56 -10.27 4.42
C ASN A 108 -5.87 -9.94 5.16
N ALA A 109 -5.79 -9.43 6.39
CA ALA A 109 -6.96 -8.99 7.13
C ALA A 109 -7.66 -7.80 6.44
N TYR A 110 -6.88 -6.88 5.86
CA TYR A 110 -7.43 -5.80 5.03
C TYR A 110 -8.21 -6.36 3.84
N VAL A 111 -7.63 -7.29 3.09
CA VAL A 111 -8.29 -7.91 1.93
C VAL A 111 -9.58 -8.61 2.34
N GLU A 112 -9.55 -9.37 3.42
CA GLU A 112 -10.73 -10.07 3.94
C GLU A 112 -11.84 -9.07 4.32
N SER A 113 -11.48 -7.97 4.96
CA SER A 113 -12.41 -6.90 5.33
C SER A 113 -13.05 -6.27 4.08
N GLU A 114 -12.28 -6.02 3.03
CA GLU A 114 -12.80 -5.49 1.76
C GLU A 114 -13.76 -6.49 1.10
N GLN A 115 -13.40 -7.76 1.09
CA GLN A 115 -14.28 -8.80 0.55
C GLN A 115 -15.62 -8.86 1.30
N GLN A 116 -15.59 -8.84 2.63
CA GLN A 116 -16.78 -8.87 3.46
C GLN A 116 -17.66 -7.63 3.26
N SER A 117 -17.04 -6.47 3.11
CA SER A 117 -17.75 -5.19 2.90
C SER A 117 -18.47 -5.14 1.56
N MET A 118 -17.94 -5.77 0.53
CA MET A 118 -18.47 -5.69 -0.83
C MET A 118 -19.35 -6.87 -1.20
N GLU A 119 -19.24 -7.99 -0.49
CA GLU A 119 -20.07 -9.16 -0.73
C GLU A 119 -21.55 -8.78 -0.54
N HIS A 120 -22.38 -9.11 -1.52
CA HIS A 120 -23.81 -8.79 -1.55
C HIS A 120 -24.15 -7.28 -1.60
N TYR A 121 -23.14 -6.43 -1.82
CA TYR A 121 -23.34 -4.99 -1.93
C TYR A 121 -23.01 -4.46 -3.32
N LEU A 122 -21.77 -4.59 -3.78
CA LEU A 122 -21.32 -4.17 -5.11
C LEU A 122 -20.50 -5.30 -5.73
N GLU A 123 -21.10 -6.01 -6.69
CA GLU A 123 -20.51 -7.21 -7.28
C GLU A 123 -19.18 -6.93 -8.00
N ASP A 124 -19.09 -5.83 -8.75
CA ASP A 124 -17.86 -5.46 -9.44
C ASP A 124 -16.72 -5.18 -8.46
N GLN A 125 -17.01 -4.49 -7.36
CA GLN A 125 -16.03 -4.19 -6.32
C GLN A 125 -15.66 -5.46 -5.53
N TYR A 126 -16.63 -6.35 -5.32
CA TYR A 126 -16.36 -7.63 -4.68
C TYR A 126 -15.40 -8.48 -5.52
N GLN A 127 -15.54 -8.51 -6.84
CA GLN A 127 -14.61 -9.22 -7.71
C GLN A 127 -13.20 -8.64 -7.65
N ILE A 128 -13.06 -7.32 -7.55
CA ILE A 128 -11.77 -6.68 -7.34
C ILE A 128 -11.15 -7.16 -6.03
N ALA A 129 -11.91 -7.17 -4.95
CA ALA A 129 -11.42 -7.62 -3.64
C ALA A 129 -11.06 -9.11 -3.64
N LYS A 130 -11.82 -9.94 -4.35
CA LYS A 130 -11.53 -11.38 -4.48
C LYS A 130 -10.23 -11.64 -5.23
N ASN A 131 -9.89 -10.80 -6.19
CA ASN A 131 -8.68 -10.93 -7.00
C ASN A 131 -7.48 -10.23 -6.37
N ALA A 132 -7.63 -9.65 -5.19
CA ALA A 132 -6.54 -9.00 -4.49
C ALA A 132 -5.40 -9.96 -4.18
N LYS A 133 -4.18 -9.44 -4.20
CA LYS A 133 -2.96 -10.22 -3.97
C LYS A 133 -2.20 -9.65 -2.78
N VAL A 134 -1.71 -10.53 -1.92
CA VAL A 134 -0.71 -10.20 -0.89
C VAL A 134 0.45 -11.16 -1.09
N GLU A 135 1.62 -10.65 -1.43
CA GLU A 135 2.80 -11.48 -1.68
C GLU A 135 4.03 -10.95 -0.96
N THR A 136 4.83 -11.86 -0.43
CA THR A 136 6.19 -11.56 0.03
C THR A 136 7.15 -11.78 -1.13
N LEU A 137 7.91 -10.75 -1.50
CA LEU A 137 8.83 -10.83 -2.62
C LEU A 137 10.22 -11.33 -2.19
N PRO A 138 11.03 -11.88 -3.12
CA PRO A 138 12.39 -12.31 -2.78
C PRO A 138 13.27 -11.23 -2.18
N SER A 139 13.03 -9.96 -2.52
CA SER A 139 13.74 -8.80 -1.96
C SER A 139 13.31 -8.45 -0.52
N GLY A 140 12.29 -9.13 0.01
CA GLY A 140 11.84 -8.98 1.39
C GLY A 140 10.61 -8.12 1.59
N GLU A 141 10.24 -7.31 0.61
CA GLU A 141 9.02 -6.50 0.73
C GLU A 141 7.76 -7.37 0.64
N VAL A 142 6.73 -6.95 1.35
CA VAL A 142 5.38 -7.51 1.21
C VAL A 142 4.56 -6.51 0.41
N VAL A 143 3.90 -6.98 -0.64
CA VAL A 143 3.07 -6.12 -1.48
C VAL A 143 1.61 -6.51 -1.37
N LEU A 144 0.75 -5.49 -1.37
CA LEU A 144 -0.70 -5.61 -1.47
C LEU A 144 -1.13 -5.01 -2.79
N VAL A 145 -1.91 -5.75 -3.57
CA VAL A 145 -2.51 -5.25 -4.81
C VAL A 145 -3.98 -5.59 -4.82
N CYS A 146 -4.82 -4.58 -4.64
CA CYS A 146 -6.28 -4.69 -4.70
C CYS A 146 -6.78 -3.57 -5.60
N CYS A 147 -6.91 -3.85 -6.90
CA CYS A 147 -7.35 -2.89 -7.89
C CYS A 147 -7.85 -3.62 -9.14
N GLU A 148 -8.43 -2.87 -10.06
CA GLU A 148 -9.04 -3.44 -11.27
C GLU A 148 -8.01 -4.20 -12.12
N ASP A 149 -6.82 -3.64 -12.31
CA ASP A 149 -5.74 -4.25 -13.10
C ASP A 149 -4.68 -4.93 -12.22
N SER A 150 -5.11 -5.70 -11.22
CA SER A 150 -4.24 -6.26 -10.20
C SER A 150 -3.06 -7.07 -10.76
N ASP A 151 -3.29 -7.88 -11.79
CA ASP A 151 -2.23 -8.70 -12.39
C ASP A 151 -1.13 -7.84 -13.02
N THR A 152 -1.51 -6.80 -13.76
CA THR A 152 -0.57 -5.89 -14.41
C THR A 152 0.23 -5.10 -13.38
N VAL A 153 -0.45 -4.54 -12.39
CA VAL A 153 0.21 -3.78 -11.31
C VAL A 153 1.19 -4.67 -10.55
N LEU A 154 0.80 -5.89 -10.21
CA LEU A 154 1.67 -6.84 -9.51
C LEU A 154 2.93 -7.15 -10.32
N VAL A 155 2.79 -7.41 -11.63
CA VAL A 155 3.95 -7.66 -12.50
C VAL A 155 4.89 -6.45 -12.51
N ASN A 156 4.34 -5.25 -12.61
CA ASN A 156 5.15 -4.03 -12.61
C ASN A 156 5.89 -3.83 -11.29
N LEU A 157 5.23 -4.09 -10.17
CA LEU A 157 5.86 -4.00 -8.84
C LEU A 157 6.99 -5.03 -8.69
N LYS A 158 6.75 -6.26 -9.10
CA LYS A 158 7.77 -7.31 -9.03
C LYS A 158 9.02 -6.96 -9.84
N LYS A 159 8.84 -6.41 -11.03
CA LYS A 159 9.97 -5.97 -11.87
C LYS A 159 10.75 -4.83 -11.21
N ALA A 160 10.06 -3.83 -10.71
CA ALA A 160 10.70 -2.68 -10.09
C ALA A 160 11.44 -3.04 -8.80
N LEU A 161 10.86 -3.94 -8.00
CA LEU A 161 11.44 -4.34 -6.71
C LEU A 161 12.54 -5.38 -6.84
N ALA A 162 12.61 -6.08 -7.97
CA ALA A 162 13.70 -7.04 -8.25
C ALA A 162 14.99 -6.34 -8.69
N ALA A 163 14.91 -5.08 -9.05
CA ALA A 163 16.06 -4.34 -9.57
C ALA A 163 17.04 -3.92 -8.45
#